data_0527fba938ebd93d707095dfdaba010f
#
_entry.id   0527fba938ebd93d707095dfdaba010f
#
_cell.length_a   1.000
_cell.length_b   1.000
_cell.length_c   1.000
_cell.angle_alpha   90.00
_cell.angle_beta   90.00
_cell.angle_gamma   90.00
#
_symmetry.space_group_name_H-M   'P 1'
#
loop_
_entity.id
_entity.type
_entity.pdbx_description
1 polymer ?
#
loop_
_entity_poly.entity_id
_entity_poly.type
_entity_poly.pdbx_seq_one_letter_code
_entity_poly.pdbx_strand_id
1 'polypeptide(L)'
;FDMNRFFQALLSRFLRENLSHLLTVRDESTLKGLFAYDSAHNPRGRRAPSPRPDFVIMEGNKSVAVLDAKYRDLWERPLPRDMLYQLSLYALAQTNRTATILYPTLSPAAEQRILFNEPVHGLPSANIVLRPVNLLELASVVSRQPGGSAATARRHLASRMAFGLR
;
A
#
# COMPACT_ATOMS: atom_id res chain seq x y z
N PHE A 1 -8.18 15.18 16.36
CA PHE A 1 -7.07 15.00 15.39
C PHE A 1 -7.12 13.59 14.79
N ASP A 2 -7.15 13.51 13.47
CA ASP A 2 -7.24 12.22 12.76
C ASP A 2 -5.83 11.69 12.43
N MET A 3 -5.37 10.74 13.24
CA MET A 3 -4.05 10.12 13.10
C MET A 3 -3.91 9.28 11.82
N ASN A 4 -4.98 8.64 11.34
CA ASN A 4 -4.94 7.91 10.07
C ASN A 4 -4.66 8.86 8.91
N ARG A 5 -5.41 9.96 8.84
CA ARG A 5 -5.24 10.97 7.79
C ARG A 5 -3.88 11.64 7.85
N PHE A 6 -3.39 11.92 9.06
CA PHE A 6 -2.06 12.47 9.23
C PHE A 6 -0.97 11.50 8.77
N PHE A 7 -1.06 10.24 9.18
CA PHE A 7 -0.09 9.21 8.80
C PHE A 7 -0.08 8.98 7.28
N GLN A 8 -1.25 8.90 6.66
CA GLN A 8 -1.40 8.81 5.21
C GLN A 8 -0.73 10.00 4.49
N ALA A 9 -1.00 11.23 4.94
CA ALA A 9 -0.40 12.43 4.35
C ALA A 9 1.13 12.47 4.51
N LEU A 10 1.63 12.05 5.68
CA LEU A 10 3.07 11.94 5.96
C LEU A 10 3.74 10.96 4.98
N LEU A 11 3.17 9.77 4.82
CA LEU A 11 3.71 8.76 3.91
C LEU A 11 3.61 9.19 2.44
N SER A 12 2.49 9.80 2.05
CA SER A 12 2.33 10.34 0.69
C SER A 12 3.44 11.30 0.34
N ARG A 13 3.67 12.28 1.20
CA ARG A 13 4.73 13.28 1.00
C ARG A 13 6.11 12.62 0.97
N PHE A 14 6.41 11.76 1.93
CA PHE A 14 7.72 11.10 2.01
C PHE A 14 8.01 10.25 0.77
N LEU A 15 7.04 9.46 0.31
CA LEU A 15 7.19 8.64 -0.89
C LEU A 15 7.37 9.49 -2.15
N ARG A 16 6.58 10.55 -2.32
CA ARG A 16 6.69 11.46 -3.48
C ARG A 16 8.05 12.14 -3.57
N GLU A 17 8.57 12.59 -2.43
CA GLU A 17 9.84 13.31 -2.38
C GLU A 17 11.06 12.40 -2.53
N ASN A 18 10.94 11.10 -2.22
CA ASN A 18 12.10 10.23 -2.05
C ASN A 18 12.12 8.98 -2.92
N LEU A 19 11.03 8.61 -3.62
CA LEU A 19 11.08 7.56 -4.62
C LEU A 19 11.84 8.03 -5.88
N SER A 20 12.29 7.06 -6.69
CA SER A 20 12.92 7.33 -7.98
C SER A 20 12.03 8.24 -8.84
N HIS A 21 12.65 9.18 -9.59
CA HIS A 21 11.95 10.06 -10.53
C HIS A 21 11.22 9.31 -11.66
N LEU A 22 11.55 8.03 -11.87
CA LEU A 22 10.84 7.16 -12.82
C LEU A 22 9.49 6.67 -12.29
N LEU A 23 9.24 6.87 -10.99
CA LEU A 23 8.03 6.44 -10.30
C LEU A 23 7.14 7.64 -9.96
N THR A 24 5.84 7.45 -10.10
CA THR A 24 4.83 8.44 -9.71
C THR A 24 3.94 7.85 -8.62
N VAL A 25 3.74 8.60 -7.54
CA VAL A 25 2.80 8.24 -6.48
C VAL A 25 1.47 8.93 -6.78
N ARG A 26 0.41 8.16 -6.93
CA ARG A 26 -0.96 8.64 -7.08
C ARG A 26 -1.74 8.36 -5.80
N ASP A 27 -2.24 9.42 -5.17
CA ASP A 27 -3.09 9.31 -3.99
C ASP A 27 -4.52 8.99 -4.39
N GLU A 28 -5.19 8.17 -3.59
CA GLU A 28 -6.61 7.84 -3.72
C GLU A 28 -7.06 7.51 -5.15
N SER A 29 -6.22 6.83 -5.90
CA SER A 29 -6.48 6.47 -7.28
C SER A 29 -7.46 5.29 -7.35
N THR A 30 -8.54 5.46 -8.12
CA THR A 30 -9.56 4.42 -8.30
C THR A 30 -9.04 3.24 -9.13
N LEU A 31 -9.27 2.03 -8.66
CA LEU A 31 -9.06 0.80 -9.43
C LEU A 31 -10.28 0.55 -10.32
N LYS A 32 -10.23 1.11 -11.53
CA LYS A 32 -11.34 1.03 -12.50
C LYS A 32 -11.47 -0.39 -13.07
N GLY A 33 -12.71 -0.80 -13.36
CA GLY A 33 -12.98 -2.04 -14.08
C GLY A 33 -12.88 -3.31 -13.24
N LEU A 34 -12.59 -3.22 -11.93
CA LEU A 34 -12.57 -4.39 -11.05
C LEU A 34 -13.98 -4.97 -10.85
N PHE A 35 -14.99 -4.11 -10.77
CA PHE A 35 -16.38 -4.48 -10.72
C PHE A 35 -17.16 -3.83 -11.87
N ALA A 36 -18.11 -4.56 -12.41
CA ALA A 36 -19.07 -4.05 -13.37
C ALA A 36 -20.44 -4.72 -13.12
N TYR A 37 -21.51 -3.96 -13.30
CA TYR A 37 -22.84 -4.59 -13.43
C TYR A 37 -22.92 -5.26 -14.79
N ASP A 38 -23.46 -6.45 -14.82
CA ASP A 38 -23.86 -7.09 -16.08
C ASP A 38 -24.93 -6.20 -16.77
N SER A 39 -24.64 -5.75 -17.99
CA SER A 39 -25.52 -4.84 -18.72
C SER A 39 -26.91 -5.42 -18.99
N ALA A 40 -27.02 -6.75 -19.15
CA ALA A 40 -28.29 -7.45 -19.34
C ALA A 40 -29.10 -7.55 -18.04
N HIS A 41 -28.46 -7.41 -16.88
CA HIS A 41 -29.07 -7.58 -15.56
C HIS A 41 -28.90 -6.33 -14.66
N ASN A 42 -28.91 -5.15 -15.25
CA ASN A 42 -28.83 -3.87 -14.54
C ASN A 42 -30.03 -2.95 -14.87
N PRO A 43 -31.24 -3.33 -14.43
CA PRO A 43 -32.46 -2.61 -14.83
C PRO A 43 -32.53 -1.16 -14.32
N ARG A 44 -31.74 -0.81 -13.30
CA ARG A 44 -31.67 0.54 -12.75
C ARG A 44 -30.49 1.37 -13.27
N GLY A 45 -29.67 0.85 -14.18
CA GLY A 45 -28.52 1.54 -14.73
C GLY A 45 -27.46 1.93 -13.66
N ARG A 46 -27.29 1.12 -12.62
CA ARG A 46 -26.38 1.41 -11.52
C ARG A 46 -24.92 1.26 -11.98
N ARG A 47 -24.06 2.09 -11.39
CA ARG A 47 -22.60 1.96 -11.55
C ARG A 47 -22.04 1.08 -10.45
N ALA A 48 -21.11 0.20 -10.79
CA ALA A 48 -20.39 -0.60 -9.81
C ALA A 48 -19.42 0.28 -9.01
N PRO A 49 -19.21 -0.04 -7.72
CA PRO A 49 -18.21 0.64 -6.91
C PRO A 49 -16.80 0.39 -7.45
N SER A 50 -15.93 1.36 -7.30
CA SER A 50 -14.52 1.25 -7.66
C SER A 50 -13.68 1.36 -6.40
N PRO A 51 -12.91 0.33 -6.04
CA PRO A 51 -12.01 0.38 -4.90
C PRO A 51 -10.96 1.49 -5.04
N ARG A 52 -10.56 2.07 -3.91
CA ARG A 52 -9.71 3.25 -3.87
C ARG A 52 -8.63 3.09 -2.80
N PRO A 53 -7.48 2.51 -3.17
CA PRO A 53 -6.33 2.45 -2.27
C PRO A 53 -5.77 3.85 -1.99
N ASP A 54 -5.09 3.99 -0.86
CA ASP A 54 -4.48 5.26 -0.47
C ASP A 54 -3.39 5.68 -1.46
N PHE A 55 -2.57 4.75 -1.92
CA PHE A 55 -1.51 5.02 -2.90
C PHE A 55 -1.44 3.96 -3.99
N VAL A 56 -1.24 4.42 -5.22
CA VAL A 56 -0.82 3.58 -6.33
C VAL A 56 0.50 4.13 -6.86
N ILE A 57 1.53 3.28 -6.90
CA ILE A 57 2.82 3.64 -7.46
C ILE A 57 2.86 3.17 -8.90
N MET A 58 3.14 4.12 -9.79
CA MET A 58 3.17 3.94 -11.23
C MET A 58 4.58 4.04 -11.77
N GLU A 59 4.92 3.17 -12.70
CA GLU A 59 6.06 3.32 -13.59
C GLU A 59 5.50 3.51 -15.02
N GLY A 60 5.55 4.75 -15.52
CA GLY A 60 4.80 5.11 -16.72
C GLY A 60 3.30 4.87 -16.54
N ASN A 61 2.71 4.03 -17.39
CA ASN A 61 1.29 3.66 -17.33
C ASN A 61 1.02 2.37 -16.55
N LYS A 62 2.06 1.74 -15.98
CA LYS A 62 1.95 0.48 -15.27
C LYS A 62 1.89 0.71 -13.77
N SER A 63 0.90 0.13 -13.09
CA SER A 63 0.89 0.04 -11.63
C SER A 63 1.91 -0.99 -11.18
N VAL A 64 2.87 -0.58 -10.33
CA VAL A 64 3.93 -1.45 -9.81
C VAL A 64 3.78 -1.75 -8.33
N ALA A 65 3.00 -0.94 -7.59
CA ALA A 65 2.64 -1.24 -6.20
C ALA A 65 1.32 -0.57 -5.83
N VAL A 66 0.54 -1.23 -4.99
CA VAL A 66 -0.64 -0.69 -4.33
C VAL A 66 -0.43 -0.74 -2.84
N LEU A 67 -0.57 0.41 -2.19
CA LEU A 67 -0.32 0.58 -0.77
C LEU A 67 -1.54 1.21 -0.10
N ASP A 68 -1.82 0.75 1.11
CA ASP A 68 -2.77 1.38 2.02
C ASP A 68 -2.04 1.79 3.30
N ALA A 69 -2.43 2.86 3.95
CA ALA A 69 -1.82 3.35 5.17
C ALA A 69 -2.82 3.32 6.32
N LYS A 70 -2.45 2.71 7.43
CA LYS A 70 -3.32 2.62 8.59
C LYS A 70 -2.56 2.91 9.87
N TYR A 71 -2.97 3.94 10.59
CA TYR A 71 -2.45 4.23 11.92
C TYR A 71 -3.06 3.29 12.96
N ARG A 72 -2.56 2.05 12.96
CA ARG A 72 -3.03 0.98 13.85
C ARG A 72 -1.88 0.03 14.13
N ASP A 73 -1.80 -0.47 15.35
CA ASP A 73 -0.81 -1.49 15.70
C ASP A 73 -1.25 -2.85 15.12
N LEU A 74 -0.67 -3.19 13.98
CA LEU A 74 -0.89 -4.47 13.30
C LEU A 74 0.21 -5.49 13.64
N TRP A 75 1.19 -5.12 14.46
CA TRP A 75 2.14 -6.07 15.01
C TRP A 75 1.55 -6.86 16.18
N GLU A 76 0.93 -6.15 17.12
CA GLU A 76 0.31 -6.75 18.31
C GLU A 76 -1.13 -7.22 18.07
N ARG A 77 -1.80 -6.69 17.06
CA ARG A 77 -3.20 -6.99 16.75
C ARG A 77 -3.36 -7.54 15.35
N PRO A 78 -4.24 -8.54 15.15
CA PRO A 78 -4.48 -9.08 13.82
C PRO A 78 -5.12 -8.04 12.89
N LEU A 79 -4.88 -8.22 11.59
CA LEU A 79 -5.54 -7.42 10.56
C LEU A 79 -7.05 -7.61 10.63
N PRO A 80 -7.86 -6.54 10.73
CA PRO A 80 -9.32 -6.65 10.70
C PRO A 80 -9.83 -7.28 9.40
N ARG A 81 -10.93 -8.02 9.51
CA ARG A 81 -11.51 -8.77 8.39
C ARG A 81 -11.87 -7.87 7.19
N ASP A 82 -12.49 -6.73 7.44
CA ASP A 82 -12.86 -5.76 6.40
C ASP A 82 -11.65 -5.22 5.65
N MET A 83 -10.56 -4.94 6.36
CA MET A 83 -9.28 -4.53 5.75
C MET A 83 -8.64 -5.66 4.95
N LEU A 84 -8.70 -6.89 5.45
CA LEU A 84 -8.20 -8.06 4.72
C LEU A 84 -8.95 -8.23 3.39
N TYR A 85 -10.27 -8.12 3.39
CA TYR A 85 -11.07 -8.25 2.17
C TYR A 85 -10.77 -7.11 1.18
N GLN A 86 -10.64 -5.89 1.66
CA GLN A 86 -10.28 -4.73 0.84
C GLN A 86 -8.90 -4.91 0.18
N LEU A 87 -7.89 -5.30 0.96
CA LEU A 87 -6.54 -5.54 0.45
C LEU A 87 -6.49 -6.72 -0.53
N SER A 88 -7.28 -7.75 -0.30
CA SER A 88 -7.41 -8.89 -1.22
C SER A 88 -7.93 -8.44 -2.58
N LEU A 89 -8.93 -7.56 -2.62
CA LEU A 89 -9.43 -6.98 -3.87
C LEU A 89 -8.36 -6.13 -4.56
N TYR A 90 -7.61 -5.34 -3.81
CA TYR A 90 -6.50 -4.56 -4.36
C TYR A 90 -5.42 -5.46 -4.97
N ALA A 91 -5.04 -6.53 -4.27
CA ALA A 91 -4.04 -7.49 -4.74
C ALA A 91 -4.48 -8.18 -6.04
N LEU A 92 -5.73 -8.62 -6.11
CA LEU A 92 -6.29 -9.26 -7.31
C LEU A 92 -6.31 -8.33 -8.53
N ALA A 93 -6.40 -7.01 -8.31
CA ALA A 93 -6.37 -6.01 -9.37
C ALA A 93 -4.95 -5.70 -9.88
N GLN A 94 -3.90 -6.23 -9.24
CA GLN A 94 -2.51 -5.98 -9.63
C GLN A 94 -1.92 -7.14 -10.45
N THR A 95 -1.04 -6.80 -11.37
CA THR A 95 -0.31 -7.80 -12.18
C THR A 95 0.54 -8.71 -11.30
N ASN A 96 1.20 -8.13 -10.28
CA ASN A 96 2.02 -8.88 -9.31
C ASN A 96 1.20 -9.55 -8.20
N ARG A 97 -0.14 -9.42 -8.22
CA ARG A 97 -1.04 -10.02 -7.24
C ARG A 97 -0.70 -9.68 -5.80
N THR A 98 -0.22 -8.46 -5.54
CA THR A 98 0.22 -8.02 -4.21
C THR A 98 -0.39 -6.67 -3.85
N ALA A 99 -0.90 -6.56 -2.61
CA ALA A 99 -1.25 -5.30 -1.98
C ALA A 99 -0.58 -5.23 -0.61
N THR A 100 -0.14 -4.03 -0.24
CA THR A 100 0.61 -3.81 0.99
C THR A 100 -0.11 -2.82 1.88
N ILE A 101 -0.22 -3.12 3.17
CA ILE A 101 -0.63 -2.16 4.19
C ILE A 101 0.60 -1.70 4.98
N LEU A 102 0.77 -0.37 5.06
CA LEU A 102 1.80 0.29 5.86
C LEU A 102 1.20 0.68 7.21
N TYR A 103 1.85 0.30 8.29
CA TYR A 103 1.41 0.63 9.64
C TYR A 103 2.58 1.09 10.52
N PRO A 104 2.35 2.01 11.47
CA PRO A 104 3.43 2.57 12.28
C PRO A 104 3.88 1.61 13.37
N THR A 105 5.19 1.62 13.64
CA THR A 105 5.79 0.98 14.83
C THR A 105 6.79 1.92 15.49
N LEU A 106 7.04 1.73 16.79
CA LEU A 106 8.10 2.41 17.53
C LEU A 106 9.29 1.48 17.84
N SER A 107 9.12 0.20 17.58
CA SER A 107 10.15 -0.83 17.75
C SER A 107 10.32 -1.64 16.46
N PRO A 108 11.43 -2.36 16.29
CA PRO A 108 11.60 -3.26 15.16
C PRO A 108 10.48 -4.29 15.08
N ALA A 109 9.90 -4.45 13.91
CA ALA A 109 8.90 -5.45 13.60
C ALA A 109 9.18 -6.05 12.21
N ALA A 110 8.87 -7.31 12.04
CA ALA A 110 9.07 -8.00 10.77
C ALA A 110 7.86 -7.82 9.85
N GLU A 111 8.10 -7.83 8.54
CA GLU A 111 7.05 -7.91 7.54
C GLU A 111 6.27 -9.23 7.70
N GLN A 112 4.96 -9.15 7.63
CA GLN A 112 4.07 -10.31 7.64
C GLN A 112 3.38 -10.43 6.29
N ARG A 113 3.02 -11.66 5.89
CA ARG A 113 2.31 -11.92 4.64
C ARG A 113 1.13 -12.84 4.90
N ILE A 114 -0.01 -12.48 4.31
CA ILE A 114 -1.20 -13.31 4.28
C ILE A 114 -1.41 -13.75 2.84
N LEU A 115 -1.54 -15.07 2.64
CA LEU A 115 -1.79 -15.65 1.33
C LEU A 115 -3.29 -15.72 1.09
N PHE A 116 -3.74 -15.21 -0.06
CA PHE A 116 -5.07 -15.48 -0.58
C PHE A 116 -4.98 -16.71 -1.47
N ASN A 117 -5.52 -17.83 -1.01
CA ASN A 117 -5.45 -19.10 -1.71
C ASN A 117 -6.72 -19.33 -2.54
N GLU A 118 -6.52 -19.86 -3.72
CA GLU A 118 -7.63 -20.38 -4.53
C GLU A 118 -8.17 -21.65 -3.85
N PRO A 119 -9.49 -21.70 -3.52
CA PRO A 119 -10.00 -22.75 -2.62
C PRO A 119 -10.07 -24.14 -3.24
N VAL A 120 -10.14 -24.24 -4.58
CA VAL A 120 -10.28 -25.55 -5.26
C VAL A 120 -8.95 -26.31 -5.26
N HIS A 121 -7.85 -25.65 -5.57
CA HIS A 121 -6.52 -26.25 -5.68
C HIS A 121 -5.58 -25.87 -4.56
N GLY A 122 -5.96 -24.93 -3.67
CA GLY A 122 -5.14 -24.44 -2.57
C GLY A 122 -3.90 -23.64 -3.00
N LEU A 123 -3.86 -23.19 -4.25
CA LEU A 123 -2.71 -22.44 -4.78
C LEU A 123 -2.79 -20.96 -4.39
N PRO A 124 -1.67 -20.32 -4.04
CA PRO A 124 -1.64 -18.90 -3.76
C PRO A 124 -2.06 -18.08 -4.99
N SER A 125 -3.13 -17.28 -4.85
CA SER A 125 -3.64 -16.41 -5.92
C SER A 125 -3.21 -14.95 -5.74
N ALA A 126 -2.99 -14.53 -4.50
CA ALA A 126 -2.55 -13.18 -4.17
C ALA A 126 -1.84 -13.14 -2.81
N ASN A 127 -1.13 -12.03 -2.58
CA ASN A 127 -0.43 -11.77 -1.33
C ASN A 127 -0.89 -10.45 -0.73
N ILE A 128 -1.16 -10.45 0.56
CA ILE A 128 -1.38 -9.25 1.37
C ILE A 128 -0.17 -9.09 2.28
N VAL A 129 0.53 -7.98 2.12
CA VAL A 129 1.76 -7.69 2.86
C VAL A 129 1.45 -6.69 3.97
N LEU A 130 1.78 -7.02 5.22
CA LEU A 130 1.72 -6.10 6.36
C LEU A 130 3.15 -5.62 6.61
N ARG A 131 3.41 -4.36 6.29
CA ARG A 131 4.76 -3.78 6.35
C ARG A 131 4.85 -2.72 7.42
N PRO A 132 5.68 -2.93 8.45
CA PRO A 132 5.89 -1.93 9.48
C PRO A 132 6.69 -0.75 8.95
N VAL A 133 6.30 0.45 9.40
CA VAL A 133 7.04 1.70 9.22
C VAL A 133 7.54 2.12 10.59
N ASN A 134 8.83 1.95 10.84
CA ASN A 134 9.43 2.38 12.09
C ASN A 134 9.50 3.91 12.12
N LEU A 135 8.71 4.53 12.98
CA LEU A 135 8.61 5.99 13.09
C LEU A 135 9.90 6.63 13.60
N LEU A 136 10.68 5.94 14.42
CA LEU A 136 11.97 6.45 14.91
C LEU A 136 13.00 6.45 13.79
N GLU A 137 13.03 5.42 12.94
CA GLU A 137 13.86 5.39 11.75
C GLU A 137 13.44 6.50 10.77
N LEU A 138 12.14 6.64 10.49
CA LEU A 138 11.62 7.69 9.63
C LEU A 138 12.01 9.08 10.13
N ALA A 139 11.79 9.36 11.41
CA ALA A 139 12.20 10.63 12.03
C ALA A 139 13.71 10.88 11.92
N SER A 140 14.51 9.85 12.14
CA SER A 140 15.98 9.92 12.02
C SER A 140 16.42 10.31 10.61
N VAL A 141 15.86 9.70 9.56
CA VAL A 141 16.27 10.03 8.17
C VAL A 141 15.73 11.37 7.70
N VAL A 142 14.56 11.78 8.16
CA VAL A 142 13.95 13.07 7.81
C VAL A 142 14.72 14.21 8.46
N SER A 143 15.18 14.06 9.71
CA SER A 143 15.89 15.10 10.45
C SER A 143 17.38 15.25 10.09
N ARG A 144 17.94 14.36 9.27
CA ARG A 144 19.35 14.50 8.81
C ARG A 144 19.56 15.77 8.00
N GLN A 145 20.69 16.41 8.23
CA GLN A 145 21.12 17.55 7.45
C GLN A 145 21.14 17.21 5.94
N PRO A 146 20.74 18.16 5.06
CA PRO A 146 20.78 17.94 3.62
C PRO A 146 22.19 17.55 3.15
N GLY A 147 22.25 16.52 2.28
CA GLY A 147 23.49 16.00 1.70
C GLY A 147 23.26 14.66 1.00
N GLY A 148 24.23 14.20 0.25
CA GLY A 148 24.12 12.97 -0.55
C GLY A 148 23.80 11.72 0.26
N SER A 149 24.42 11.58 1.44
CA SER A 149 24.18 10.47 2.37
C SER A 149 22.74 10.48 2.91
N ALA A 150 22.21 11.65 3.28
CA ALA A 150 20.84 11.78 3.74
C ALA A 150 19.82 11.50 2.63
N ALA A 151 20.07 11.98 1.42
CA ALA A 151 19.21 11.70 0.26
C ALA A 151 19.19 10.21 -0.08
N THR A 152 20.33 9.53 -0.02
CA THR A 152 20.43 8.08 -0.23
C THR A 152 19.65 7.29 0.82
N ALA A 153 19.78 7.67 2.10
CA ALA A 153 19.04 7.01 3.19
C ALA A 153 17.51 7.17 3.03
N ARG A 154 17.05 8.37 2.64
CA ARG A 154 15.63 8.64 2.38
C ARG A 154 15.11 7.83 1.20
N ARG A 155 15.84 7.78 0.09
CA ARG A 155 15.48 6.96 -1.09
C ARG A 155 15.41 5.48 -0.76
N HIS A 156 16.38 4.98 0.01
CA HIS A 156 16.39 3.59 0.44
C HIS A 156 15.18 3.25 1.32
N LEU A 157 14.85 4.10 2.28
CA LEU A 157 13.69 3.91 3.14
C LEU A 157 12.38 3.99 2.33
N ALA A 158 12.23 4.95 1.42
CA ALA A 158 11.06 5.05 0.55
C ALA A 158 10.89 3.80 -0.33
N SER A 159 11.98 3.29 -0.91
CA SER A 159 11.95 2.06 -1.70
C SER A 159 11.56 0.83 -0.87
N ARG A 160 12.06 0.71 0.37
CA ARG A 160 11.65 -0.36 1.28
C ARG A 160 10.17 -0.27 1.65
N MET A 161 9.65 0.94 1.89
CA MET A 161 8.22 1.14 2.16
C MET A 161 7.35 0.69 0.98
N ALA A 162 7.73 1.08 -0.23
CA ALA A 162 6.95 0.80 -1.43
C ALA A 162 7.05 -0.67 -1.88
N PHE A 163 8.24 -1.26 -1.83
CA PHE A 163 8.53 -2.54 -2.47
C PHE A 163 9.07 -3.63 -1.53
N GLY A 164 9.39 -3.27 -0.29
CA GLY A 164 10.02 -4.18 0.66
C GLY A 164 11.55 -4.28 0.50
N LEU A 165 12.15 -5.15 1.28
CA LEU A 165 13.57 -5.48 1.14
C LEU A 165 13.76 -6.29 -0.14
N ARG A 166 14.70 -5.88 -0.95
CA ARG A 166 15.20 -6.63 -2.11
C ARG A 166 16.52 -7.29 -1.75
#